data_83f5906f73c33f571c5b5423d80851fb
#
_entry.id   83f5906f73c33f571c5b5423d80851fb
#
_cell.length_a   1.000
_cell.length_b   1.000
_cell.length_c   1.000
_cell.angle_alpha   90.00
_cell.angle_beta   90.00
_cell.angle_gamma   90.00
#
_symmetry.space_group_name_H-M   'P 1'
#
loop_
_entity.id
_entity.type
_entity.pdbx_description
1 polymer ?
#
loop_
_entity_poly.entity_id
_entity_poly.type
_entity_poly.pdbx_seq_one_letter_code
_entity_poly.pdbx_strand_id
1 'polypeptide(L)'
;YRMYGDTAYRKLADRAQRYFIDHFIDSQYGGVYWLIKADGTPLDTNKQTYGCSYAIYGLSEHFRATGNNESLQRAIELYRIMESKVKDPVNDGYIESFTREWGTPQKLGYDGDGIAAKTMNTHIHVLEAYTALYKVWKDNSLCKRLAKVIDLITTRLYNPQTHHLISYCDLNWNNLDDIDSYGHDIETSWLLTEAAEALGDPEVIGRCRKVALELADASLKEGINPMGAMMYERHKDKIRKDASWWCQAETVVGCINAWQLTGEQSY
;
A
#
# COMPACT_ATOMS: atom_id res chain seq x y z
N TYR A 1 19.19 -10.22 2.30
CA TYR A 1 19.91 -11.24 1.54
C TYR A 1 20.39 -10.69 0.19
N ARG A 2 19.51 -10.15 -0.66
CA ARG A 2 19.86 -9.64 -2.00
C ARG A 2 20.97 -8.58 -1.99
N MET A 3 20.99 -7.68 -1.02
CA MET A 3 21.99 -6.59 -0.93
C MET A 3 23.34 -7.07 -0.40
N TYR A 4 23.33 -7.96 0.59
CA TYR A 4 24.56 -8.32 1.35
C TYR A 4 25.03 -9.75 1.15
N GLY A 5 24.23 -10.61 0.49
CA GLY A 5 24.56 -12.03 0.27
C GLY A 5 24.50 -12.91 1.52
N ASP A 6 24.23 -12.34 2.71
CA ASP A 6 24.24 -13.09 3.95
C ASP A 6 23.08 -14.09 4.04
N THR A 7 23.44 -15.37 4.16
CA THR A 7 22.50 -16.48 4.23
C THR A 7 21.67 -16.49 5.52
N ALA A 8 22.06 -15.79 6.57
CA ALA A 8 21.26 -15.65 7.79
C ALA A 8 19.95 -14.92 7.50
N TYR A 9 19.99 -13.85 6.69
CA TYR A 9 18.77 -13.14 6.27
C TYR A 9 17.86 -14.02 5.42
N ARG A 10 18.44 -14.87 4.55
CA ARG A 10 17.66 -15.83 3.78
C ARG A 10 16.94 -16.83 4.66
N LYS A 11 17.64 -17.45 5.61
CA LYS A 11 17.04 -18.43 6.55
C LYS A 11 15.91 -17.81 7.35
N LEU A 12 16.05 -16.54 7.78
CA LEU A 12 15.01 -15.84 8.51
C LEU A 12 13.78 -15.59 7.61
N ALA A 13 13.99 -15.16 6.37
CA ALA A 13 12.92 -14.94 5.40
C ALA A 13 12.20 -16.23 5.03
N ASP A 14 12.94 -17.34 4.79
CA ASP A 14 12.37 -18.66 4.50
C ASP A 14 11.50 -19.16 5.67
N ARG A 15 11.95 -18.95 6.93
CA ARG A 15 11.16 -19.30 8.13
C ARG A 15 9.89 -18.44 8.22
N ALA A 16 9.99 -17.15 8.02
CA ALA A 16 8.83 -16.25 8.06
C ALA A 16 7.81 -16.59 6.97
N GLN A 17 8.27 -16.83 5.75
CA GLN A 17 7.43 -17.22 4.62
C GLN A 17 6.69 -18.55 4.92
N ARG A 18 7.39 -19.57 5.44
CA ARG A 18 6.77 -20.85 5.79
C ARG A 18 5.71 -20.68 6.87
N TYR A 19 6.06 -19.98 7.96
CA TYR A 19 5.12 -19.71 9.04
C TYR A 19 3.88 -18.94 8.56
N PHE A 20 4.08 -17.96 7.68
CA PHE A 20 3.00 -17.19 7.10
C PHE A 20 2.05 -18.07 6.27
N ILE A 21 2.60 -18.91 5.38
CA ILE A 21 1.78 -19.82 4.56
C ILE A 21 1.01 -20.82 5.42
N ASP A 22 1.66 -21.40 6.44
CA ASP A 22 1.08 -22.45 7.26
C ASP A 22 -0.01 -21.93 8.20
N HIS A 23 0.02 -20.66 8.61
CA HIS A 23 -0.85 -20.14 9.68
C HIS A 23 -1.75 -18.97 9.27
N PHE A 24 -1.33 -18.10 8.35
CA PHE A 24 -2.12 -16.94 7.97
C PHE A 24 -3.03 -17.18 6.76
N ILE A 25 -2.68 -18.06 5.85
CA ILE A 25 -3.51 -18.34 4.67
C ILE A 25 -4.75 -19.14 5.11
N ASP A 26 -5.93 -18.62 4.78
CA ASP A 26 -7.19 -19.33 5.00
C ASP A 26 -7.41 -20.37 3.90
N SER A 27 -7.15 -21.63 4.20
CA SER A 27 -7.30 -22.74 3.25
C SER A 27 -8.75 -23.05 2.85
N GLN A 28 -9.73 -22.56 3.61
CA GLN A 28 -11.15 -22.81 3.35
C GLN A 28 -11.78 -21.75 2.46
N TYR A 29 -11.53 -20.45 2.75
CA TYR A 29 -12.17 -19.35 2.03
C TYR A 29 -11.19 -18.53 1.19
N GLY A 30 -9.89 -18.83 1.29
CA GLY A 30 -8.84 -18.05 0.66
C GLY A 30 -8.57 -16.71 1.36
N GLY A 31 -7.57 -15.98 0.86
CA GLY A 31 -7.09 -14.77 1.52
C GLY A 31 -6.29 -15.07 2.79
N VAL A 32 -6.13 -14.06 3.65
CA VAL A 32 -5.37 -14.19 4.89
C VAL A 32 -6.21 -13.82 6.11
N TYR A 33 -5.92 -14.41 7.25
CA TYR A 33 -6.45 -13.98 8.54
C TYR A 33 -5.80 -12.67 8.95
N TRP A 34 -6.56 -11.80 9.62
CA TRP A 34 -6.03 -10.54 10.13
C TRP A 34 -5.08 -10.75 11.31
N LEU A 35 -5.49 -11.58 12.26
CA LEU A 35 -4.67 -11.91 13.44
C LEU A 35 -4.67 -13.42 13.70
N ILE A 36 -3.53 -13.91 14.19
CA ILE A 36 -3.39 -15.25 14.75
C ILE A 36 -2.86 -15.18 16.18
N LYS A 37 -3.11 -16.22 16.97
CA LYS A 37 -2.53 -16.38 18.31
C LYS A 37 -1.08 -16.84 18.22
N ALA A 38 -0.38 -16.80 19.35
CA ALA A 38 1.01 -17.26 19.44
C ALA A 38 1.21 -18.75 19.08
N ASP A 39 0.17 -19.58 19.23
CA ASP A 39 0.17 -20.99 18.84
C ASP A 39 -0.14 -21.23 17.35
N GLY A 40 -0.34 -20.15 16.57
CA GLY A 40 -0.66 -20.20 15.14
C GLY A 40 -2.13 -20.40 14.82
N THR A 41 -3.03 -20.50 15.81
CA THR A 41 -4.47 -20.60 15.55
C THR A 41 -5.07 -19.22 15.22
N PRO A 42 -6.08 -19.14 14.32
CA PRO A 42 -6.73 -17.88 13.98
C PRO A 42 -7.35 -17.20 15.20
N LEU A 43 -7.13 -15.88 15.34
CA LEU A 43 -7.70 -15.04 16.38
C LEU A 43 -8.76 -14.08 15.81
N ASP A 44 -8.38 -13.30 14.79
CA ASP A 44 -9.30 -12.51 13.98
C ASP A 44 -9.25 -13.01 12.54
N THR A 45 -10.38 -13.56 12.10
CA THR A 45 -10.51 -14.20 10.79
C THR A 45 -11.01 -13.26 9.71
N ASN A 46 -11.36 -12.00 10.04
CA ASN A 46 -11.77 -11.01 9.07
C ASN A 46 -10.71 -10.83 7.97
N LYS A 47 -11.17 -10.50 6.78
CA LYS A 47 -10.31 -10.24 5.64
C LYS A 47 -10.11 -8.73 5.53
N GLN A 48 -8.87 -8.30 5.73
CA GLN A 48 -8.46 -6.92 5.50
C GLN A 48 -7.73 -6.85 4.16
N THR A 49 -8.15 -5.96 3.28
CA THR A 49 -7.51 -5.75 1.97
C THR A 49 -6.06 -5.34 2.14
N TYR A 50 -5.79 -4.50 3.12
CA TYR A 50 -4.44 -4.13 3.57
C TYR A 50 -3.58 -5.37 3.88
N GLY A 51 -4.08 -6.31 4.69
CA GLY A 51 -3.36 -7.53 5.03
C GLY A 51 -3.08 -8.43 3.84
N CYS A 52 -4.05 -8.56 2.91
CA CYS A 52 -3.85 -9.29 1.66
C CYS A 52 -2.79 -8.62 0.77
N SER A 53 -2.73 -7.28 0.74
CA SER A 53 -1.73 -6.54 -0.02
C SER A 53 -0.33 -6.80 0.51
N TYR A 54 -0.10 -6.70 1.82
CA TYR A 54 1.20 -7.02 2.41
C TYR A 54 1.60 -8.49 2.23
N ALA A 55 0.64 -9.41 2.20
CA ALA A 55 0.91 -10.81 1.89
C ALA A 55 1.43 -10.98 0.46
N ILE A 56 0.80 -10.33 -0.53
CA ILE A 56 1.25 -10.34 -1.92
C ILE A 56 2.65 -9.72 -2.02
N TYR A 57 2.86 -8.56 -1.36
CA TYR A 57 4.15 -7.87 -1.35
C TYR A 57 5.27 -8.75 -0.80
N GLY A 58 5.09 -9.25 0.43
CA GLY A 58 6.10 -10.08 1.10
C GLY A 58 6.43 -11.37 0.34
N LEU A 59 5.42 -12.05 -0.22
CA LEU A 59 5.62 -13.27 -1.00
C LEU A 59 6.30 -13.00 -2.35
N SER A 60 6.00 -11.87 -3.00
CA SER A 60 6.66 -11.43 -4.23
C SER A 60 8.14 -11.12 -4.00
N GLU A 61 8.46 -10.40 -2.91
CA GLU A 61 9.83 -10.09 -2.52
C GLU A 61 10.61 -11.34 -2.09
N HIS A 62 9.95 -12.28 -1.41
CA HIS A 62 10.56 -13.57 -1.08
C HIS A 62 10.92 -14.35 -2.34
N PHE A 63 10.00 -14.43 -3.32
CA PHE A 63 10.31 -15.03 -4.63
C PHE A 63 11.47 -14.31 -5.33
N ARG A 64 11.44 -12.99 -5.38
CA ARG A 64 12.50 -12.19 -6.01
C ARG A 64 13.87 -12.42 -5.38
N ALA A 65 13.91 -12.69 -4.08
CA ALA A 65 15.15 -12.94 -3.35
C ALA A 65 15.66 -14.39 -3.44
N THR A 66 14.76 -15.38 -3.56
CA THR A 66 15.09 -16.79 -3.35
C THR A 66 14.81 -17.67 -4.56
N GLY A 67 13.93 -17.25 -5.48
CA GLY A 67 13.41 -18.08 -6.56
C GLY A 67 12.37 -19.12 -6.10
N ASN A 68 11.81 -19.01 -4.89
CA ASN A 68 10.84 -19.96 -4.35
C ASN A 68 9.50 -19.85 -5.08
N ASN A 69 9.21 -20.82 -5.97
CA ASN A 69 7.99 -20.83 -6.78
C ASN A 69 6.69 -20.89 -5.96
N GLU A 70 6.69 -21.51 -4.76
CA GLU A 70 5.51 -21.53 -3.90
C GLU A 70 5.11 -20.12 -3.50
N SER A 71 6.07 -19.26 -3.13
CA SER A 71 5.80 -17.86 -2.80
C SER A 71 5.15 -17.12 -3.97
N LEU A 72 5.66 -17.29 -5.19
CA LEU A 72 5.06 -16.67 -6.37
C LEU A 72 3.63 -17.19 -6.62
N GLN A 73 3.40 -18.50 -6.53
CA GLN A 73 2.06 -19.05 -6.73
C GLN A 73 1.07 -18.53 -5.70
N ARG A 74 1.46 -18.45 -4.41
CA ARG A 74 0.61 -17.87 -3.35
C ARG A 74 0.31 -16.38 -3.56
N ALA A 75 1.30 -15.60 -4.01
CA ALA A 75 1.08 -14.21 -4.36
C ALA A 75 0.06 -14.05 -5.51
N ILE A 76 0.17 -14.87 -6.56
CA ILE A 76 -0.76 -14.88 -7.70
C ILE A 76 -2.17 -15.33 -7.26
N GLU A 77 -2.29 -16.33 -6.40
CA GLU A 77 -3.58 -16.75 -5.84
C GLU A 77 -4.25 -15.63 -5.07
N LEU A 78 -3.51 -14.94 -4.20
CA LEU A 78 -4.02 -13.78 -3.44
C LEU A 78 -4.44 -12.64 -4.37
N TYR A 79 -3.65 -12.30 -5.39
CA TYR A 79 -4.02 -11.34 -6.41
C TYR A 79 -5.36 -11.67 -7.08
N ARG A 80 -5.55 -12.93 -7.50
CA ARG A 80 -6.81 -13.38 -8.11
C ARG A 80 -8.00 -13.26 -7.16
N ILE A 81 -7.79 -13.55 -5.87
CA ILE A 81 -8.81 -13.37 -4.83
C ILE A 81 -9.16 -11.89 -4.70
N MET A 82 -8.18 -11.00 -4.64
CA MET A 82 -8.43 -9.57 -4.56
C MET A 82 -9.24 -9.06 -5.76
N GLU A 83 -8.89 -9.46 -6.98
CA GLU A 83 -9.62 -9.05 -8.18
C GLU A 83 -11.05 -9.61 -8.25
N SER A 84 -11.30 -10.79 -7.68
CA SER A 84 -12.61 -11.43 -7.74
C SER A 84 -13.54 -11.14 -6.55
N LYS A 85 -12.98 -10.82 -5.37
CA LYS A 85 -13.73 -10.69 -4.11
C LYS A 85 -13.69 -9.29 -3.50
N VAL A 86 -12.56 -8.60 -3.66
CA VAL A 86 -12.25 -7.36 -2.94
C VAL A 86 -12.52 -6.12 -3.80
N LYS A 87 -12.30 -6.23 -5.10
CA LYS A 87 -12.54 -5.13 -6.03
C LYS A 87 -14.02 -4.75 -6.06
N ASP A 88 -14.29 -3.44 -5.93
CA ASP A 88 -15.65 -2.90 -6.14
C ASP A 88 -16.03 -3.04 -7.62
N PRO A 89 -17.09 -3.82 -7.93
CA PRO A 89 -17.49 -4.06 -9.32
C PRO A 89 -18.22 -2.86 -9.96
N VAL A 90 -18.65 -1.88 -9.18
CA VAL A 90 -19.46 -0.74 -9.65
C VAL A 90 -18.61 0.51 -9.84
N ASN A 91 -17.91 0.93 -8.79
CA ASN A 91 -17.17 2.19 -8.81
C ASN A 91 -15.65 1.98 -8.89
N ASP A 92 -15.21 0.72 -9.05
CA ASP A 92 -13.80 0.32 -9.03
C ASP A 92 -13.08 0.62 -7.69
N GLY A 93 -11.79 0.30 -7.60
CA GLY A 93 -11.04 0.35 -6.35
C GLY A 93 -11.30 -0.88 -5.49
N TYR A 94 -10.84 -0.83 -4.24
CA TYR A 94 -10.84 -1.97 -3.33
C TYR A 94 -11.58 -1.64 -2.05
N ILE A 95 -12.51 -2.54 -1.65
CA ILE A 95 -13.26 -2.42 -0.41
C ILE A 95 -12.33 -2.81 0.75
N GLU A 96 -12.42 -2.06 1.85
CA GLU A 96 -11.48 -2.10 2.98
C GLU A 96 -11.42 -3.46 3.68
N SER A 97 -12.57 -4.04 3.99
CA SER A 97 -12.64 -5.25 4.80
C SER A 97 -13.88 -6.11 4.53
N PHE A 98 -13.78 -7.39 4.92
CA PHE A 98 -14.82 -8.39 4.75
C PHE A 98 -14.86 -9.33 5.95
N THR A 99 -16.00 -10.05 6.12
CA THR A 99 -16.01 -11.22 7.00
C THR A 99 -15.09 -12.31 6.45
N ARG A 100 -14.83 -13.34 7.24
CA ARG A 100 -14.04 -14.50 6.80
C ARG A 100 -14.53 -15.08 5.46
N GLU A 101 -15.84 -15.13 5.26
CA GLU A 101 -16.53 -15.68 4.09
C GLU A 101 -16.69 -14.68 2.93
N TRP A 102 -16.02 -13.55 2.99
CA TRP A 102 -16.13 -12.45 2.02
C TRP A 102 -17.48 -11.72 2.00
N GLY A 103 -18.22 -11.76 3.09
CA GLY A 103 -19.42 -10.96 3.29
C GLY A 103 -19.12 -9.56 3.84
N THR A 104 -20.15 -8.73 3.93
CA THR A 104 -20.05 -7.38 4.52
C THR A 104 -19.81 -7.48 6.04
N PRO A 105 -18.78 -6.87 6.61
CA PRO A 105 -18.53 -6.87 8.04
C PRO A 105 -19.49 -5.91 8.76
N GLN A 106 -19.63 -6.06 10.08
CA GLN A 106 -20.42 -5.14 10.90
C GLN A 106 -19.78 -3.75 11.00
N LYS A 107 -18.45 -3.68 10.94
CA LYS A 107 -17.65 -2.45 10.90
C LYS A 107 -16.66 -2.54 9.75
N LEU A 108 -16.51 -1.46 9.00
CA LEU A 108 -15.49 -1.33 7.94
C LEU A 108 -14.17 -0.88 8.56
N GLY A 109 -13.06 -1.28 7.92
CA GLY A 109 -11.71 -0.85 8.31
C GLY A 109 -11.13 -1.57 9.52
N TYR A 110 -9.81 -1.56 9.59
CA TYR A 110 -9.06 -2.17 10.70
C TYR A 110 -8.96 -1.24 11.92
N ASP A 111 -9.10 0.07 11.75
CA ASP A 111 -9.08 1.08 12.81
C ASP A 111 -10.39 1.14 13.61
N GLY A 112 -11.40 0.39 13.20
CA GLY A 112 -12.65 0.23 13.94
C GLY A 112 -13.62 1.41 13.89
N ASP A 113 -13.32 2.46 13.13
CA ASP A 113 -14.19 3.63 13.02
C ASP A 113 -15.41 3.38 12.13
N GLY A 114 -15.36 2.35 11.30
CA GLY A 114 -16.51 1.83 10.56
C GLY A 114 -17.09 2.75 9.49
N ILE A 115 -16.39 3.81 9.14
CA ILE A 115 -16.93 4.91 8.32
C ILE A 115 -16.58 4.72 6.84
N ALA A 116 -15.34 4.35 6.52
CA ALA A 116 -14.86 4.35 5.15
C ALA A 116 -14.97 2.97 4.49
N ALA A 117 -15.56 2.94 3.31
CA ALA A 117 -15.59 1.74 2.47
C ALA A 117 -14.29 1.56 1.68
N LYS A 118 -13.60 2.66 1.36
CA LYS A 118 -12.33 2.73 0.64
C LYS A 118 -11.42 3.72 1.35
N THR A 119 -10.15 3.35 1.55
CA THR A 119 -9.16 4.24 2.15
C THR A 119 -7.98 4.46 1.21
N MET A 120 -7.35 5.61 1.34
CA MET A 120 -6.08 5.91 0.69
C MET A 120 -5.03 4.88 1.09
N ASN A 121 -4.89 4.62 2.39
CA ASN A 121 -3.91 3.70 2.95
C ASN A 121 -3.98 2.30 2.30
N THR A 122 -5.17 1.73 2.19
CA THR A 122 -5.34 0.44 1.49
C THR A 122 -4.95 0.53 0.01
N HIS A 123 -5.30 1.61 -0.70
CA HIS A 123 -5.01 1.72 -2.13
C HIS A 123 -3.52 1.89 -2.44
N ILE A 124 -2.77 2.63 -1.62
CA ILE A 124 -1.32 2.76 -1.82
C ILE A 124 -0.61 1.43 -1.58
N HIS A 125 -1.06 0.61 -0.62
CA HIS A 125 -0.48 -0.72 -0.40
C HIS A 125 -0.95 -1.77 -1.40
N VAL A 126 -2.13 -1.62 -2.02
CA VAL A 126 -2.47 -2.38 -3.24
C VAL A 126 -1.53 -2.01 -4.39
N LEU A 127 -1.24 -0.71 -4.57
CA LEU A 127 -0.25 -0.25 -5.56
C LEU A 127 1.11 -0.89 -5.34
N GLU A 128 1.62 -0.83 -4.12
CA GLU A 128 2.90 -1.42 -3.72
C GLU A 128 2.95 -2.92 -3.99
N ALA A 129 1.93 -3.66 -3.53
CA ALA A 129 1.81 -5.10 -3.71
C ALA A 129 1.77 -5.51 -5.18
N TYR A 130 0.97 -4.81 -5.99
CA TYR A 130 0.84 -5.11 -7.42
C TYR A 130 2.09 -4.71 -8.19
N THR A 131 2.78 -3.67 -7.79
CA THR A 131 4.08 -3.28 -8.33
C THR A 131 5.13 -4.36 -8.06
N ALA A 132 5.24 -4.84 -6.82
CA ALA A 132 6.16 -5.90 -6.44
C ALA A 132 5.87 -7.21 -7.19
N LEU A 133 4.59 -7.60 -7.28
CA LEU A 133 4.19 -8.79 -8.03
C LEU A 133 4.45 -8.63 -9.53
N TYR A 134 4.17 -7.47 -10.12
CA TYR A 134 4.42 -7.20 -11.55
C TYR A 134 5.90 -7.22 -11.91
N LYS A 135 6.79 -6.87 -10.99
CA LYS A 135 8.24 -6.99 -11.20
C LYS A 135 8.71 -8.43 -11.40
N VAL A 136 7.99 -9.40 -10.85
CA VAL A 136 8.35 -10.83 -10.89
C VAL A 136 7.40 -11.69 -11.74
N TRP A 137 6.22 -11.19 -12.07
CA TRP A 137 5.21 -11.87 -12.88
C TRP A 137 4.57 -10.88 -13.87
N LYS A 138 5.08 -10.88 -15.11
CA LYS A 138 4.68 -9.96 -16.19
C LYS A 138 3.38 -10.41 -16.87
N ASP A 139 2.27 -10.41 -16.11
CA ASP A 139 0.95 -10.78 -16.60
C ASP A 139 0.18 -9.57 -17.14
N ASN A 140 -0.53 -9.73 -18.26
CA ASN A 140 -1.27 -8.66 -18.91
C ASN A 140 -2.46 -8.15 -18.09
N SER A 141 -3.13 -9.00 -17.31
CA SER A 141 -4.24 -8.58 -16.44
C SER A 141 -3.72 -7.75 -15.27
N LEU A 142 -2.61 -8.17 -14.66
CA LEU A 142 -1.95 -7.42 -13.60
C LEU A 142 -1.40 -6.08 -14.12
N CYS A 143 -0.83 -6.04 -15.33
CA CYS A 143 -0.37 -4.81 -15.96
C CYS A 143 -1.50 -3.77 -16.07
N LYS A 144 -2.64 -4.19 -16.65
CA LYS A 144 -3.82 -3.33 -16.78
C LYS A 144 -4.37 -2.89 -15.43
N ARG A 145 -4.32 -3.79 -14.45
CA ARG A 145 -4.82 -3.51 -13.11
C ARG A 145 -3.92 -2.53 -12.36
N LEU A 146 -2.60 -2.70 -12.45
CA LEU A 146 -1.62 -1.77 -11.89
C LEU A 146 -1.78 -0.36 -12.48
N ALA A 147 -1.93 -0.25 -13.81
CA ALA A 147 -2.22 1.03 -14.47
C ALA A 147 -3.51 1.67 -13.94
N LYS A 148 -4.55 0.86 -13.69
CA LYS A 148 -5.81 1.36 -13.14
C LYS A 148 -5.70 1.79 -11.68
N VAL A 149 -4.91 1.12 -10.85
CA VAL A 149 -4.65 1.55 -9.45
C VAL A 149 -3.92 2.89 -9.44
N ILE A 150 -2.91 3.07 -10.29
CA ILE A 150 -2.26 4.37 -10.48
C ILE A 150 -3.29 5.45 -10.86
N ASP A 151 -4.17 5.16 -11.82
CA ASP A 151 -5.21 6.09 -12.25
C ASP A 151 -6.15 6.46 -11.09
N LEU A 152 -6.61 5.49 -10.30
CA LEU A 152 -7.46 5.74 -9.13
C LEU A 152 -6.78 6.64 -8.09
N ILE A 153 -5.51 6.40 -7.77
CA ILE A 153 -4.76 7.24 -6.83
C ILE A 153 -4.62 8.66 -7.37
N THR A 154 -4.22 8.81 -8.64
CA THR A 154 -3.95 10.13 -9.23
C THR A 154 -5.20 10.92 -9.61
N THR A 155 -6.41 10.30 -9.66
CA THR A 155 -7.65 10.97 -10.08
C THR A 155 -8.76 10.97 -9.04
N ARG A 156 -8.76 10.02 -8.09
CA ARG A 156 -9.79 9.89 -7.06
C ARG A 156 -9.30 10.22 -5.67
N LEU A 157 -8.07 9.87 -5.36
CA LEU A 157 -7.49 10.11 -4.03
C LEU A 157 -6.63 11.38 -4.00
N TYR A 158 -5.93 11.72 -5.06
CA TYR A 158 -5.15 12.95 -5.12
C TYR A 158 -6.05 14.18 -5.29
N ASN A 159 -5.88 15.16 -4.40
CA ASN A 159 -6.56 16.46 -4.48
C ASN A 159 -5.63 17.50 -5.12
N PRO A 160 -5.90 17.95 -6.36
CA PRO A 160 -5.03 18.89 -7.07
C PRO A 160 -5.07 20.34 -6.54
N GLN A 161 -5.94 20.67 -5.58
CA GLN A 161 -6.01 22.00 -4.94
C GLN A 161 -5.12 22.07 -3.70
N THR A 162 -5.05 20.98 -2.93
CA THR A 162 -4.25 20.94 -1.69
C THR A 162 -2.94 20.19 -1.87
N HIS A 163 -2.81 19.38 -2.91
CA HIS A 163 -1.70 18.46 -3.16
C HIS A 163 -1.53 17.39 -2.07
N HIS A 164 -2.61 17.06 -1.37
CA HIS A 164 -2.69 15.95 -0.40
C HIS A 164 -3.60 14.85 -0.91
N LEU A 165 -3.54 13.69 -0.27
CA LEU A 165 -4.42 12.57 -0.56
C LEU A 165 -5.68 12.60 0.32
N ILE A 166 -6.82 12.24 -0.27
CA ILE A 166 -8.08 12.02 0.42
C ILE A 166 -7.98 10.69 1.17
N SER A 167 -8.00 10.75 2.51
CA SER A 167 -7.73 9.58 3.37
C SER A 167 -8.88 8.58 3.41
N TYR A 168 -10.14 9.05 3.43
CA TYR A 168 -11.32 8.21 3.64
C TYR A 168 -12.41 8.51 2.64
N CYS A 169 -12.90 7.48 1.95
CA CYS A 169 -13.96 7.59 0.95
C CYS A 169 -15.10 6.61 1.20
N ASP A 170 -16.31 7.00 0.79
CA ASP A 170 -17.41 6.06 0.62
C ASP A 170 -17.23 5.19 -0.65
N LEU A 171 -18.22 4.31 -0.95
CA LEU A 171 -18.18 3.49 -2.16
C LEU A 171 -18.13 4.32 -3.45
N ASN A 172 -18.68 5.53 -3.46
CA ASN A 172 -18.74 6.42 -4.62
C ASN A 172 -17.55 7.38 -4.73
N TRP A 173 -16.53 7.21 -3.89
CA TRP A 173 -15.35 8.08 -3.79
C TRP A 173 -15.63 9.48 -3.22
N ASN A 174 -16.75 9.69 -2.52
CA ASN A 174 -16.96 10.93 -1.79
C ASN A 174 -16.04 10.97 -0.58
N ASN A 175 -15.36 12.10 -0.39
CA ASN A 175 -14.52 12.33 0.79
C ASN A 175 -15.39 12.37 2.06
N LEU A 176 -14.97 11.62 3.09
CA LEU A 176 -15.71 11.49 4.35
C LEU A 176 -15.09 12.28 5.50
N ASP A 177 -13.83 12.72 5.37
CA ASP A 177 -13.15 13.47 6.43
C ASP A 177 -12.09 14.43 5.87
N ASP A 178 -11.72 15.45 6.64
CA ASP A 178 -10.72 16.45 6.31
C ASP A 178 -9.42 16.11 7.07
N ILE A 179 -8.68 15.15 6.52
CA ILE A 179 -7.39 14.69 7.05
C ILE A 179 -6.34 14.72 5.95
N ASP A 180 -5.20 15.37 6.23
CA ASP A 180 -3.98 15.26 5.46
C ASP A 180 -2.97 14.44 6.27
N SER A 181 -2.61 13.27 5.77
CA SER A 181 -1.64 12.39 6.39
C SER A 181 -0.28 12.57 5.74
N TYR A 182 0.57 13.39 6.34
CA TYR A 182 1.85 13.80 5.76
C TYR A 182 2.78 12.61 5.46
N GLY A 183 2.79 11.62 6.35
CA GLY A 183 3.58 10.40 6.15
C GLY A 183 3.12 9.59 4.93
N HIS A 184 1.80 9.42 4.75
CA HIS A 184 1.26 8.69 3.60
C HIS A 184 1.40 9.47 2.28
N ASP A 185 1.30 10.79 2.31
CA ASP A 185 1.49 11.62 1.12
C ASP A 185 2.91 11.45 0.58
N ILE A 186 3.92 11.60 1.45
CA ILE A 186 5.32 11.44 1.03
C ILE A 186 5.66 9.99 0.68
N GLU A 187 5.06 8.99 1.35
CA GLU A 187 5.15 7.58 0.98
C GLU A 187 4.59 7.35 -0.43
N THR A 188 3.40 7.87 -0.72
CA THR A 188 2.77 7.73 -2.03
C THR A 188 3.61 8.36 -3.13
N SER A 189 4.38 9.41 -2.85
CA SER A 189 5.24 10.07 -3.83
C SER A 189 6.24 9.10 -4.47
N TRP A 190 6.91 8.28 -3.68
CA TRP A 190 7.86 7.32 -4.22
C TRP A 190 7.19 6.02 -4.71
N LEU A 191 6.08 5.58 -4.10
CA LEU A 191 5.31 4.43 -4.57
C LEU A 191 4.75 4.64 -5.99
N LEU A 192 4.22 5.83 -6.29
CA LEU A 192 3.76 6.19 -7.65
C LEU A 192 4.88 6.17 -8.66
N THR A 193 6.05 6.69 -8.30
CA THR A 193 7.23 6.68 -9.16
C THR A 193 7.65 5.24 -9.49
N GLU A 194 7.78 4.39 -8.47
CA GLU A 194 8.18 3.00 -8.62
C GLU A 194 7.18 2.19 -9.46
N ALA A 195 5.88 2.40 -9.25
CA ALA A 195 4.82 1.72 -9.99
C ALA A 195 4.81 2.13 -11.48
N ALA A 196 4.92 3.42 -11.77
CA ALA A 196 4.96 3.93 -13.13
C ALA A 196 6.20 3.43 -13.90
N GLU A 197 7.37 3.42 -13.25
CA GLU A 197 8.58 2.87 -13.83
C GLU A 197 8.49 1.35 -14.09
N ALA A 198 7.83 0.60 -13.19
CA ALA A 198 7.58 -0.82 -13.39
C ALA A 198 6.68 -1.10 -14.61
N LEU A 199 5.69 -0.24 -14.89
CA LEU A 199 4.86 -0.30 -16.10
C LEU A 199 5.65 0.07 -17.35
N GLY A 200 6.51 1.09 -17.28
CA GLY A 200 7.36 1.53 -18.38
C GLY A 200 6.63 2.38 -19.44
N ASP A 201 5.43 2.89 -19.16
CA ASP A 201 4.69 3.79 -20.04
C ASP A 201 5.12 5.25 -19.81
N PRO A 202 5.69 5.95 -20.82
CA PRO A 202 6.21 7.30 -20.65
C PRO A 202 5.16 8.34 -20.23
N GLU A 203 3.91 8.20 -20.68
CA GLU A 203 2.83 9.13 -20.30
C GLU A 203 2.44 8.94 -18.82
N VAL A 204 2.32 7.67 -18.39
CA VAL A 204 2.05 7.34 -16.98
C VAL A 204 3.21 7.82 -16.10
N ILE A 205 4.46 7.59 -16.51
CA ILE A 205 5.65 8.06 -15.80
C ILE A 205 5.61 9.59 -15.63
N GLY A 206 5.35 10.34 -16.70
CA GLY A 206 5.30 11.81 -16.66
C GLY A 206 4.23 12.32 -15.69
N ARG A 207 3.02 11.74 -15.74
CA ARG A 207 1.93 12.07 -14.84
C ARG A 207 2.25 11.74 -13.38
N CYS A 208 2.78 10.55 -13.12
CA CYS A 208 3.12 10.12 -11.75
C CYS A 208 4.24 10.97 -11.15
N ARG A 209 5.28 11.31 -11.92
CA ARG A 209 6.37 12.20 -11.46
C ARG A 209 5.85 13.55 -11.02
N LYS A 210 4.91 14.15 -11.77
CA LYS A 210 4.28 15.41 -11.40
C LYS A 210 3.57 15.29 -10.05
N VAL A 211 2.65 14.32 -9.91
CA VAL A 211 1.89 14.12 -8.67
C VAL A 211 2.82 13.76 -7.50
N ALA A 212 3.85 12.95 -7.73
CA ALA A 212 4.85 12.59 -6.72
C ALA A 212 5.56 13.82 -6.14
N LEU A 213 6.00 14.74 -6.99
CA LEU A 213 6.66 15.98 -6.52
C LEU A 213 5.67 16.90 -5.80
N GLU A 214 4.44 17.05 -6.30
CA GLU A 214 3.41 17.86 -5.65
C GLU A 214 3.05 17.33 -4.25
N LEU A 215 2.94 16.00 -4.08
CA LEU A 215 2.74 15.35 -2.77
C LEU A 215 3.93 15.56 -1.83
N ALA A 216 5.15 15.37 -2.32
CA ALA A 216 6.37 15.55 -1.53
C ALA A 216 6.51 17.01 -1.06
N ASP A 217 6.32 17.97 -1.97
CA ASP A 217 6.41 19.40 -1.65
C ASP A 217 5.39 19.83 -0.60
N ALA A 218 4.12 19.42 -0.75
CA ALA A 218 3.08 19.74 0.21
C ALA A 218 3.38 19.14 1.59
N SER A 219 3.76 17.83 1.64
CA SER A 219 4.10 17.14 2.88
C SER A 219 5.28 17.80 3.61
N LEU A 220 6.35 18.12 2.88
CA LEU A 220 7.55 18.75 3.46
C LEU A 220 7.27 20.17 3.94
N LYS A 221 6.49 20.94 3.19
CA LYS A 221 6.14 22.32 3.54
C LYS A 221 5.26 22.41 4.78
N GLU A 222 4.30 21.50 4.92
CA GLU A 222 3.27 21.57 5.96
C GLU A 222 3.52 20.62 7.12
N GLY A 223 4.16 19.46 6.86
CA GLY A 223 4.35 18.37 7.81
C GLY A 223 5.64 18.45 8.61
N ILE A 224 6.67 19.20 8.18
CA ILE A 224 7.94 19.27 8.92
C ILE A 224 7.85 20.26 10.07
N ASN A 225 8.15 19.78 11.28
CA ASN A 225 8.22 20.64 12.48
C ASN A 225 9.56 21.41 12.56
N PRO A 226 9.68 22.42 13.45
CA PRO A 226 10.91 23.19 13.58
C PRO A 226 12.18 22.41 13.95
N MET A 227 12.04 21.15 14.41
CA MET A 227 13.16 20.26 14.70
C MET A 227 13.54 19.37 13.50
N GLY A 228 12.87 19.53 12.36
CA GLY A 228 13.11 18.74 11.15
C GLY A 228 12.43 17.37 11.10
N ALA A 229 11.50 17.08 12.01
CA ALA A 229 10.78 15.81 12.02
C ALA A 229 9.40 15.95 11.35
N MET A 230 8.98 14.93 10.59
CA MET A 230 7.64 14.84 10.00
C MET A 230 6.61 14.62 11.10
N MET A 231 5.63 15.50 11.19
CA MET A 231 4.44 15.36 12.03
C MET A 231 3.49 14.32 11.42
N TYR A 232 2.57 13.79 12.24
CA TYR A 232 1.75 12.66 11.82
C TYR A 232 0.69 13.06 10.78
N GLU A 233 -0.19 14.02 11.15
CA GLU A 233 -1.31 14.41 10.30
C GLU A 233 -1.89 15.78 10.70
N ARG A 234 -2.61 16.41 9.79
CA ARG A 234 -3.59 17.46 10.08
C ARG A 234 -4.99 16.85 10.02
N HIS A 235 -5.82 17.09 11.03
CA HIS A 235 -7.24 16.77 11.01
C HIS A 235 -8.04 18.05 11.27
N LYS A 236 -8.68 18.56 10.25
CA LYS A 236 -9.32 19.89 10.25
C LYS A 236 -8.30 20.97 10.67
N ASP A 237 -8.61 21.73 11.72
CA ASP A 237 -7.72 22.79 12.25
C ASP A 237 -6.65 22.27 13.25
N LYS A 238 -6.57 20.96 13.48
CA LYS A 238 -5.67 20.39 14.48
C LYS A 238 -4.55 19.60 13.83
N ILE A 239 -3.31 19.91 14.23
CA ILE A 239 -2.12 19.17 13.82
C ILE A 239 -1.75 18.19 14.93
N ARG A 240 -1.69 16.91 14.60
CA ARG A 240 -1.14 15.85 15.44
C ARG A 240 0.37 15.83 15.24
N LYS A 241 1.10 16.32 16.25
CA LYS A 241 2.55 16.56 16.17
C LYS A 241 3.42 15.36 16.51
N ASP A 242 2.83 14.18 16.71
CA ASP A 242 3.59 12.96 16.96
C ASP A 242 4.54 12.70 15.79
N ALA A 243 5.80 12.41 16.11
CA ALA A 243 6.82 12.03 15.14
C ALA A 243 6.91 10.49 15.08
N SER A 244 5.97 9.85 14.40
CA SER A 244 5.99 8.41 14.22
C SER A 244 7.24 7.96 13.44
N TRP A 245 7.84 6.85 13.84
CA TRP A 245 9.07 6.34 13.22
C TRP A 245 8.90 6.04 11.72
N TRP A 246 7.74 5.52 11.32
CA TRP A 246 7.49 5.19 9.92
C TRP A 246 7.38 6.44 9.05
N CYS A 247 6.71 7.52 9.53
CA CYS A 247 6.67 8.79 8.81
C CYS A 247 8.08 9.35 8.55
N GLN A 248 9.02 9.20 9.51
CA GLN A 248 10.40 9.63 9.34
C GLN A 248 11.11 8.78 8.27
N ALA A 249 10.91 7.46 8.28
CA ALA A 249 11.49 6.55 7.29
C ALA A 249 10.97 6.87 5.88
N GLU A 250 9.66 7.06 5.74
CA GLU A 250 9.03 7.42 4.47
C GLU A 250 9.49 8.81 3.97
N THR A 251 9.69 9.76 4.88
CA THR A 251 10.25 11.06 4.53
C THR A 251 11.64 10.94 3.91
N VAL A 252 12.51 10.12 4.48
CA VAL A 252 13.85 9.89 3.90
C VAL A 252 13.76 9.28 2.50
N VAL A 253 12.90 8.28 2.30
CA VAL A 253 12.73 7.63 0.99
C VAL A 253 12.12 8.60 -0.02
N GLY A 254 11.09 9.34 0.36
CA GLY A 254 10.43 10.33 -0.51
C GLY A 254 11.35 11.47 -0.90
N CYS A 255 12.15 12.02 0.03
CA CYS A 255 13.16 13.02 -0.27
C CYS A 255 14.21 12.51 -1.26
N ILE A 256 14.74 11.30 -1.06
CA ILE A 256 15.68 10.68 -1.99
C ILE A 256 15.05 10.51 -3.37
N ASN A 257 13.80 10.06 -3.45
CA ASN A 257 13.07 9.95 -4.71
C ASN A 257 12.91 11.31 -5.40
N ALA A 258 12.47 12.34 -4.68
CA ALA A 258 12.30 13.69 -5.23
C ALA A 258 13.64 14.28 -5.71
N TRP A 259 14.71 14.10 -4.94
CA TRP A 259 16.07 14.48 -5.37
C TRP A 259 16.50 13.74 -6.65
N GLN A 260 16.25 12.44 -6.75
CA GLN A 260 16.59 11.66 -7.95
C GLN A 260 15.79 12.13 -9.18
N LEU A 261 14.56 12.58 -9.00
CA LEU A 261 13.70 13.08 -10.09
C LEU A 261 14.10 14.48 -10.57
N THR A 262 14.59 15.35 -9.67
CA THR A 262 14.83 16.78 -9.94
C THR A 262 16.28 17.18 -9.98
N GLY A 263 17.15 16.50 -9.22
CA GLY A 263 18.53 16.92 -8.94
C GLY A 263 18.64 18.04 -7.90
N GLU A 264 17.53 18.48 -7.29
CA GLU A 264 17.52 19.57 -6.31
C GLU A 264 17.96 19.06 -4.92
N GLN A 265 18.92 19.76 -4.30
CA GLN A 265 19.46 19.39 -2.99
C GLN A 265 18.61 19.90 -1.81
N SER A 266 17.50 20.55 -2.10
CA SER A 266 16.53 21.02 -1.09
C SER A 266 15.67 19.88 -0.50
N TYR A 267 15.63 18.75 -1.17
CA TYR A 267 14.94 17.55 -0.69
C TYR A 267 15.71 16.72 0.33
#